data_2faad4c2eabddf3d6c5bcf0ea28b2380
#
_entry.id   2faad4c2eabddf3d6c5bcf0ea28b2380
#
_cell.length_a   1.000
_cell.length_b   1.000
_cell.length_c   1.000
_cell.angle_alpha   90.00
_cell.angle_beta   90.00
_cell.angle_gamma   90.00
#
_symmetry.space_group_name_H-M   'P 1'
#
loop_
_entity.id
_entity.type
_entity.pdbx_description
1 polymer ?
#
loop_
_entity_poly.entity_id
_entity_poly.type
_entity_poly.pdbx_seq_one_letter_code
_entity_poly.pdbx_strand_id
1 'polypeptide(L)'
;MAEQERLATARMADVQSAPAGTIHLAEVVLFEHRGFGGAEWRTNLSYSYVGDFWNDKVSSIVVVCGIWQFFEHRDFGGRVWQLGPGYYDWVEAVGIPNDLISSFKAISI
;
A
#
# COMPACT_ATOMS: atom_id res chain seq x y z
N MET A 1 11.23 -11.16 -6.32
CA MET A 1 12.18 -10.07 -6.54
C MET A 1 11.99 -9.42 -7.89
N ALA A 2 12.28 -10.12 -8.99
CA ALA A 2 12.10 -9.52 -10.31
C ALA A 2 10.65 -9.10 -10.57
N GLU A 3 9.69 -9.82 -10.02
CA GLU A 3 8.28 -9.51 -10.21
C GLU A 3 7.90 -8.22 -9.50
N GLN A 4 8.37 -7.99 -8.27
CA GLN A 4 8.08 -6.76 -7.54
C GLN A 4 8.73 -5.57 -8.21
N GLU A 5 9.97 -5.74 -8.66
CA GLU A 5 10.66 -4.67 -9.37
C GLU A 5 9.92 -4.32 -10.66
N ARG A 6 9.47 -5.33 -11.39
CA ARG A 6 8.74 -5.12 -12.62
C ARG A 6 7.44 -4.39 -12.37
N LEU A 7 6.73 -4.75 -11.30
CA LEU A 7 5.47 -4.11 -10.95
C LEU A 7 5.67 -2.63 -10.65
N ALA A 8 6.61 -2.31 -9.75
CA ALA A 8 6.84 -0.91 -9.38
C ALA A 8 7.44 -0.13 -10.55
N THR A 9 8.33 -0.75 -11.33
CA THR A 9 8.94 -0.09 -12.49
C THR A 9 7.88 0.25 -13.52
N ALA A 10 6.94 -0.66 -13.78
CA ALA A 10 5.87 -0.39 -14.72
C ALA A 10 5.02 0.79 -14.26
N ARG A 11 4.72 0.86 -12.96
CA ARG A 11 3.95 1.97 -12.41
C ARG A 11 4.71 3.29 -12.52
N MET A 12 5.98 3.28 -12.20
CA MET A 12 6.81 4.48 -12.32
C MET A 12 6.90 4.93 -13.77
N ALA A 13 7.03 3.99 -14.69
CA ALA A 13 7.08 4.33 -16.11
C ALA A 13 5.76 4.95 -16.58
N ASP A 14 4.63 4.43 -16.12
CA ASP A 14 3.33 5.00 -16.46
C ASP A 14 3.22 6.44 -15.97
N VAL A 15 3.66 6.69 -14.74
CA VAL A 15 3.66 8.04 -14.18
C VAL A 15 4.57 8.96 -15.00
N GLN A 16 5.77 8.49 -15.34
CA GLN A 16 6.74 9.30 -16.05
C GLN A 16 6.32 9.61 -17.47
N SER A 17 5.54 8.73 -18.09
CA SER A 17 5.10 8.94 -19.47
C SER A 17 3.79 9.70 -19.57
N ALA A 18 3.18 10.05 -18.44
CA ALA A 18 1.92 10.81 -18.45
C ALA A 18 2.09 12.17 -19.10
N PRO A 19 1.08 12.65 -19.83
CA PRO A 19 1.15 13.97 -20.43
C PRO A 19 1.32 15.07 -19.38
N ALA A 20 1.93 16.17 -19.79
CA ALA A 20 2.08 17.34 -18.93
C ALA A 20 0.69 17.79 -18.46
N GLY A 21 0.58 18.10 -17.17
CA GLY A 21 -0.68 18.53 -16.60
C GLY A 21 -1.54 17.39 -16.06
N THR A 22 -1.14 16.15 -16.28
CA THR A 22 -1.84 15.01 -15.71
C THR A 22 -1.60 14.96 -14.19
N ILE A 23 -2.68 14.75 -13.43
CA ILE A 23 -2.59 14.60 -11.99
C ILE A 23 -2.30 13.14 -11.69
N HIS A 24 -1.24 12.91 -10.92
CA HIS A 24 -0.86 11.55 -10.49
C HIS A 24 -1.40 11.32 -9.09
N LEU A 25 -2.27 10.35 -8.94
CA LEU A 25 -2.85 10.01 -7.65
C LEU A 25 -1.87 9.14 -6.86
N ALA A 26 -1.97 9.21 -5.54
CA ALA A 26 -1.27 8.27 -4.67
C ALA A 26 -1.71 6.85 -5.05
N GLU A 27 -0.80 5.90 -4.93
CA GLU A 27 -1.12 4.52 -5.30
C GLU A 27 -0.38 3.56 -4.38
N VAL A 28 -1.07 2.51 -3.96
CA VAL A 28 -0.52 1.49 -3.08
C VAL A 28 -0.96 0.11 -3.56
N VAL A 29 -0.13 -0.89 -3.32
CA VAL A 29 -0.45 -2.29 -3.60
C VAL A 29 -0.26 -3.07 -2.31
N LEU A 30 -1.30 -3.77 -1.89
CA LEU A 30 -1.30 -4.58 -0.68
C LEU A 30 -1.23 -6.06 -1.04
N PHE A 31 -0.53 -6.84 -0.25
CA PHE A 31 -0.36 -8.27 -0.51
C PHE A 31 -0.69 -9.09 0.73
N GLU A 32 -1.29 -10.24 0.48
CA GLU A 32 -1.72 -11.14 1.53
C GLU A 32 -0.56 -11.77 2.28
N HIS A 33 0.55 -12.05 1.59
CA HIS A 33 1.70 -12.75 2.17
C HIS A 33 2.96 -11.91 2.09
N ARG A 34 3.96 -12.32 2.86
CA ARG A 34 5.30 -11.73 2.79
C ARG A 34 5.86 -11.85 1.39
N GLY A 35 6.82 -11.00 1.06
CA GLY A 35 7.50 -11.08 -0.22
C GLY A 35 6.59 -10.80 -1.39
N PHE A 36 5.51 -10.05 -1.16
CA PHE A 36 4.58 -9.63 -2.20
C PHE A 36 3.85 -10.82 -2.82
N GLY A 37 3.49 -11.78 -1.98
CA GLY A 37 2.81 -13.00 -2.42
C GLY A 37 1.33 -13.00 -2.04
N GLY A 38 0.63 -14.01 -2.54
CA GLY A 38 -0.79 -14.19 -2.26
C GLY A 38 -1.66 -13.23 -3.03
N ALA A 39 -2.86 -12.97 -2.51
CA ALA A 39 -3.78 -12.04 -3.15
C ALA A 39 -3.20 -10.63 -3.15
N GLU A 40 -3.52 -9.89 -4.19
CA GLU A 40 -2.99 -8.56 -4.42
C GLU A 40 -4.14 -7.57 -4.56
N TRP A 41 -3.99 -6.37 -3.96
CA TRP A 41 -4.99 -5.31 -4.05
C TRP A 41 -4.29 -3.99 -4.37
N ARG A 42 -4.54 -3.48 -5.56
CA ARG A 42 -3.96 -2.24 -6.04
C ARG A 42 -5.04 -1.16 -6.01
N THR A 43 -4.74 -0.03 -5.38
CA THR A 43 -5.74 1.02 -5.26
C THR A 43 -5.09 2.39 -5.11
N ASN A 44 -5.86 3.43 -5.45
CA ASN A 44 -5.50 4.82 -5.18
C ASN A 44 -6.51 5.47 -4.25
N LEU A 45 -7.37 4.69 -3.62
CA LEU A 45 -8.42 5.20 -2.74
C LEU A 45 -8.12 4.90 -1.29
N SER A 46 -8.71 5.71 -0.41
CA SER A 46 -8.66 5.46 1.03
C SER A 46 -9.86 4.62 1.43
N TYR A 47 -9.67 3.76 2.43
CA TYR A 47 -10.72 2.86 2.88
C TYR A 47 -10.82 2.91 4.40
N SER A 48 -11.99 3.26 4.91
CA SER A 48 -12.26 3.24 6.34
C SER A 48 -12.36 1.82 6.89
N TYR A 49 -12.54 0.84 6.02
CA TYR A 49 -12.47 -0.57 6.35
C TYR A 49 -12.02 -1.33 5.10
N VAL A 50 -11.03 -2.17 5.27
CA VAL A 50 -10.45 -2.91 4.14
C VAL A 50 -11.35 -4.03 3.63
N GLY A 51 -12.44 -4.34 4.34
CA GLY A 51 -13.34 -5.42 3.97
C GLY A 51 -12.96 -6.72 4.65
N ASP A 52 -13.92 -7.66 4.69
CA ASP A 52 -13.74 -8.88 5.48
C ASP A 52 -12.59 -9.74 4.98
N PHE A 53 -12.37 -9.80 3.68
CA PHE A 53 -11.25 -10.61 3.16
C PHE A 53 -9.92 -10.04 3.62
N TRP A 54 -9.74 -8.72 3.49
CA TRP A 54 -8.44 -8.09 3.76
C TRP A 54 -8.20 -7.76 5.22
N ASN A 55 -9.25 -7.77 6.04
CA ASN A 55 -9.07 -7.44 7.44
C ASN A 55 -8.09 -8.41 8.08
N ASP A 56 -7.04 -7.85 8.68
CA ASP A 56 -5.98 -8.62 9.33
C ASP A 56 -5.25 -9.58 8.38
N LYS A 57 -5.07 -9.19 7.10
CA LYS A 57 -4.37 -10.04 6.14
C LYS A 57 -3.16 -9.41 5.48
N VAL A 58 -2.97 -8.11 5.59
CA VAL A 58 -1.89 -7.44 4.88
C VAL A 58 -0.55 -7.80 5.50
N SER A 59 0.35 -8.37 4.71
CA SER A 59 1.68 -8.79 5.17
C SER A 59 2.82 -8.09 4.44
N SER A 60 2.59 -7.61 3.20
CA SER A 60 3.58 -6.81 2.49
C SER A 60 2.89 -5.73 1.67
N ILE A 61 3.63 -4.67 1.35
CA ILE A 61 3.06 -3.45 0.77
C ILE A 61 4.06 -2.87 -0.23
N VAL A 62 3.56 -2.39 -1.36
CA VAL A 62 4.32 -1.52 -2.25
C VAL A 62 3.61 -0.18 -2.26
N VAL A 63 4.30 0.88 -1.84
CA VAL A 63 3.80 2.24 -2.02
C VAL A 63 4.42 2.75 -3.30
N VAL A 64 3.60 2.89 -4.33
CA VAL A 64 4.06 3.33 -5.65
C VAL A 64 4.31 4.83 -5.65
N CYS A 65 3.37 5.58 -5.10
CA CYS A 65 3.52 7.03 -4.96
C CYS A 65 2.61 7.54 -3.85
N GLY A 66 2.95 8.72 -3.32
CA GLY A 66 2.21 9.34 -2.24
C GLY A 66 2.67 8.88 -0.87
N ILE A 67 2.06 9.45 0.15
CA ILE A 67 2.29 9.07 1.53
C ILE A 67 1.01 8.43 2.05
N TRP A 68 1.13 7.26 2.66
CA TRP A 68 -0.01 6.48 3.10
C TRP A 68 0.08 6.21 4.60
N GLN A 69 -1.08 6.24 5.27
CA GLN A 69 -1.19 5.87 6.67
C GLN A 69 -2.02 4.60 6.79
N PHE A 70 -1.55 3.67 7.62
CA PHE A 70 -2.19 2.37 7.87
C PHE A 70 -2.57 2.30 9.33
N PHE A 71 -3.80 1.85 9.60
CA PHE A 71 -4.39 1.93 10.94
C PHE A 71 -4.74 0.56 11.48
N GLU A 72 -4.61 0.43 12.78
CA GLU A 72 -4.90 -0.81 13.49
C GLU A 72 -6.37 -1.17 13.45
N HIS A 73 -7.25 -0.17 13.50
CA HIS A 73 -8.68 -0.38 13.59
C HIS A 73 -9.41 0.26 12.42
N ARG A 74 -10.69 -0.07 12.30
CA ARG A 74 -11.58 0.54 11.33
C ARG A 74 -11.70 2.04 11.61
N ASP A 75 -12.12 2.77 10.59
CA ASP A 75 -12.40 4.21 10.69
C ASP A 75 -11.18 5.00 11.12
N PHE A 76 -10.00 4.55 10.67
CA PHE A 76 -8.72 5.22 10.92
C PHE A 76 -8.44 5.34 12.40
N GLY A 77 -8.72 4.28 13.14
CA GLY A 77 -8.54 4.25 14.59
C GLY A 77 -7.36 3.40 15.02
N GLY A 78 -7.02 3.51 16.31
CA GLY A 78 -5.93 2.75 16.89
C GLY A 78 -4.57 3.30 16.49
N ARG A 79 -3.55 2.43 16.53
CA ARG A 79 -2.20 2.83 16.14
C ARG A 79 -2.14 3.13 14.66
N VAL A 80 -1.22 4.01 14.28
CA VAL A 80 -1.04 4.42 12.90
C VAL A 80 0.42 4.27 12.49
N TRP A 81 0.63 3.83 11.24
CA TRP A 81 1.98 3.74 10.64
C TRP A 81 1.94 4.47 9.31
N GLN A 82 2.98 5.26 9.04
CA GLN A 82 3.03 6.07 7.83
C GLN A 82 4.18 5.59 6.96
N LEU A 83 3.88 5.33 5.67
CA LEU A 83 4.87 4.85 4.72
C LEU A 83 4.89 5.74 3.48
N GLY A 84 6.09 6.09 3.04
CA GLY A 84 6.30 6.73 1.74
C GLY A 84 6.61 5.70 0.66
N PRO A 85 6.92 6.14 -0.56
CA PRO A 85 7.19 5.23 -1.67
C PRO A 85 8.30 4.24 -1.33
N GLY A 86 8.06 2.98 -1.68
CA GLY A 86 9.03 1.93 -1.41
C GLY A 86 8.40 0.54 -1.44
N TYR A 87 9.29 -0.44 -1.30
CA TYR A 87 8.92 -1.84 -1.22
C TYR A 87 9.04 -2.30 0.22
N TYR A 88 7.97 -2.82 0.78
CA TYR A 88 7.92 -3.28 2.16
C TYR A 88 7.54 -4.75 2.14
N ASP A 89 8.54 -5.63 2.01
CA ASP A 89 8.32 -7.06 1.81
C ASP A 89 7.85 -7.78 3.08
N TRP A 90 7.94 -7.10 4.22
CA TRP A 90 7.45 -7.63 5.48
C TRP A 90 7.05 -6.46 6.38
N VAL A 91 5.77 -6.36 6.68
CA VAL A 91 5.25 -5.20 7.42
C VAL A 91 5.89 -5.05 8.81
N GLU A 92 6.29 -6.15 9.45
CA GLU A 92 6.91 -6.07 10.77
C GLU A 92 8.29 -5.42 10.74
N ALA A 93 8.94 -5.40 9.58
CA ALA A 93 10.23 -4.72 9.46
C ALA A 93 10.11 -3.21 9.61
N VAL A 94 8.92 -2.65 9.41
CA VAL A 94 8.68 -1.21 9.62
C VAL A 94 7.76 -0.96 10.80
N GLY A 95 7.60 -1.94 11.68
CA GLY A 95 6.89 -1.76 12.93
C GLY A 95 5.41 -2.05 12.90
N ILE A 96 4.86 -2.50 11.77
CA ILE A 96 3.46 -2.85 11.67
C ILE A 96 3.31 -4.33 12.03
N PRO A 97 2.60 -4.68 13.11
CA PRO A 97 2.39 -6.08 13.42
C PRO A 97 1.67 -6.77 12.26
N ASN A 98 2.10 -7.99 11.93
CA ASN A 98 1.51 -8.72 10.83
C ASN A 98 0.03 -8.95 11.07
N ASP A 99 -0.76 -8.91 10.00
CA ASP A 99 -2.18 -9.20 10.02
C ASP A 99 -2.97 -8.28 10.95
N LEU A 100 -2.62 -6.98 10.96
CA LEU A 100 -3.27 -6.04 11.89
C LEU A 100 -4.03 -4.92 11.19
N ILE A 101 -3.71 -4.60 9.94
CA ILE A 101 -4.27 -3.42 9.27
C ILE A 101 -5.74 -3.61 8.98
N SER A 102 -6.57 -2.64 9.40
CA SER A 102 -8.01 -2.65 9.14
C SER A 102 -8.49 -1.45 8.33
N SER A 103 -7.71 -0.38 8.25
CA SER A 103 -8.03 0.78 7.40
C SER A 103 -6.75 1.46 6.95
N PHE A 104 -6.85 2.24 5.87
CA PHE A 104 -5.71 3.01 5.40
C PHE A 104 -6.20 4.21 4.59
N LYS A 105 -5.33 5.22 4.49
CA LYS A 105 -5.66 6.40 3.69
C LYS A 105 -4.42 7.05 3.13
N ALA A 106 -4.57 7.67 1.97
CA ALA A 106 -3.55 8.53 1.39
C ALA A 106 -3.63 9.90 2.05
N ILE A 107 -2.47 10.46 2.42
CA ILE A 107 -2.42 11.80 3.01
C ILE A 107 -1.66 12.79 2.12
N SER A 108 -1.00 12.32 1.08
CA SER A 108 -0.45 13.19 0.05
C SER A 108 -0.31 12.40 -1.24
N ILE A 109 -0.19 13.14 -2.32
CA ILE A 109 -0.05 12.56 -3.65
C ILE A 109 1.43 12.37 -3.98
#